data_ce55019892c924d3e5d31d99bdc9b2e5
#
_entry.id   ce55019892c924d3e5d31d99bdc9b2e5
#
_cell.length_a   1.000
_cell.length_b   1.000
_cell.length_c   1.000
_cell.angle_alpha   90.00
_cell.angle_beta   90.00
_cell.angle_gamma   90.00
#
_symmetry.space_group_name_H-M   'P 1'
#
loop_
_entity.id
_entity.type
_entity.pdbx_description
1 polymer ?
#
loop_
_entity_poly.entity_id
_entity_poly.type
_entity_poly.pdbx_seq_one_letter_code
_entity_poly.pdbx_strand_id
1 'polypeptide(L)'
;MKRKAFVLFVPLLLAMLQSQAQGFHLGIKAGANLFKVDGQSFSQEFQFGYAVGAFSEINFTPNLGIQPEVMFNQTNYRTASSFSQVYQIGGYDDIKGKLNYLSIPVLLNLRPIPFLSLLVGPQFGILLNPDEHLVDNARDAFKKGEISAVGGAQLNLASLKLGARYVIGLSNINNIQGSDVNWRNQGWQIYAGFRIF
;
A
#
# COMPACT_ATOMS: atom_id res chain seq x y z
N MET A 1 -25.13 -24.67 -13.14
CA MET A 1 -24.11 -24.64 -14.22
C MET A 1 -23.02 -23.55 -14.02
N LYS A 2 -23.28 -22.43 -13.34
CA LYS A 2 -22.29 -21.33 -13.15
C LYS A 2 -21.07 -21.68 -12.27
N ARG A 3 -21.20 -22.56 -11.27
CA ARG A 3 -20.09 -22.98 -10.40
C ARG A 3 -19.06 -23.89 -11.09
N LYS A 4 -19.48 -24.73 -12.04
CA LYS A 4 -18.57 -25.64 -12.77
C LYS A 4 -17.71 -24.89 -13.81
N ALA A 5 -18.21 -23.79 -14.37
CA ALA A 5 -17.45 -22.96 -15.30
C ALA A 5 -16.32 -22.20 -14.60
N PHE A 6 -16.53 -21.77 -13.34
CA PHE A 6 -15.52 -21.08 -12.56
C PHE A 6 -14.34 -22.00 -12.18
N VAL A 7 -14.61 -23.27 -11.86
CA VAL A 7 -13.59 -24.27 -11.51
C VAL A 7 -12.70 -24.64 -12.71
N LEU A 8 -13.22 -24.56 -13.93
CA LEU A 8 -12.44 -24.80 -15.16
C LEU A 8 -11.66 -23.55 -15.62
N PHE A 9 -12.13 -22.36 -15.28
CA PHE A 9 -11.50 -21.10 -15.68
C PHE A 9 -10.18 -20.84 -14.94
N VAL A 10 -10.10 -21.24 -13.67
CA VAL A 10 -8.90 -21.06 -12.84
C VAL A 10 -7.69 -21.86 -13.36
N PRO A 11 -7.79 -23.19 -13.67
CA PRO A 11 -6.66 -23.93 -14.22
C PRO A 11 -6.30 -23.50 -15.66
N LEU A 12 -7.26 -23.04 -16.44
CA LEU A 12 -6.99 -22.49 -17.78
C LEU A 12 -6.22 -21.17 -17.71
N LEU A 13 -6.57 -20.31 -16.73
CA LEU A 13 -5.82 -19.08 -16.44
C LEU A 13 -4.39 -19.38 -15.97
N LEU A 14 -4.24 -20.39 -15.09
CA LEU A 14 -2.94 -20.87 -14.61
C LEU A 14 -2.10 -21.52 -15.73
N ALA A 15 -2.71 -22.21 -16.67
CA ALA A 15 -2.02 -22.79 -17.82
C ALA A 15 -1.54 -21.74 -18.82
N MET A 16 -2.26 -20.62 -18.99
CA MET A 16 -1.82 -19.48 -19.81
C MET A 16 -0.60 -18.76 -19.20
N LEU A 17 -0.44 -18.79 -17.87
CA LEU A 17 0.71 -18.20 -17.19
C LEU A 17 2.00 -18.99 -17.44
N GLN A 18 1.94 -20.29 -17.69
CA GLN A 18 3.13 -21.11 -17.97
C GLN A 18 3.77 -20.83 -19.34
N SER A 19 2.99 -20.33 -20.31
CA SER A 19 3.52 -19.97 -21.63
C SER A 19 4.36 -18.68 -21.63
N GLN A 20 4.29 -17.88 -20.56
CA GLN A 20 5.00 -16.61 -20.36
C GLN A 20 6.04 -16.71 -19.22
N ALA A 21 6.49 -17.90 -18.85
CA ALA A 21 7.30 -18.18 -17.66
C ALA A 21 8.62 -17.40 -17.56
N GLN A 22 9.08 -16.75 -18.62
CA GLN A 22 10.26 -15.88 -18.58
C GLN A 22 10.00 -14.47 -18.03
N GLY A 23 8.73 -14.07 -17.85
CA GLY A 23 8.34 -12.72 -17.43
C GLY A 23 7.61 -12.59 -16.11
N PHE A 24 7.25 -13.72 -15.47
CA PHE A 24 6.46 -13.71 -14.22
C PHE A 24 7.30 -14.16 -13.03
N HIS A 25 7.30 -13.35 -11.99
CA HIS A 25 8.02 -13.62 -10.76
C HIS A 25 7.14 -13.33 -9.55
N LEU A 26 7.31 -14.12 -8.50
CA LEU A 26 6.65 -13.92 -7.21
C LEU A 26 7.68 -13.72 -6.11
N GLY A 27 7.34 -12.93 -5.11
CA GLY A 27 8.20 -12.68 -3.98
C GLY A 27 7.45 -12.17 -2.75
N ILE A 28 8.18 -12.12 -1.66
CA ILE A 28 7.76 -11.52 -0.40
C ILE A 28 8.51 -10.23 -0.15
N LYS A 29 7.90 -9.32 0.60
CA LYS A 29 8.44 -8.00 0.88
C LYS A 29 8.18 -7.63 2.33
N ALA A 30 9.18 -7.04 2.99
CA ALA A 30 9.04 -6.44 4.30
C ALA A 30 9.75 -5.08 4.34
N GLY A 31 9.26 -4.16 5.14
CA GLY A 31 9.81 -2.82 5.19
C GLY A 31 9.40 -2.01 6.41
N ALA A 32 9.99 -0.83 6.49
CA ALA A 32 9.69 0.20 7.46
C ALA A 32 8.91 1.33 6.78
N ASN A 33 7.87 1.79 7.46
CA ASN A 33 7.08 2.95 7.10
C ASN A 33 7.50 4.14 7.95
N LEU A 34 7.69 5.28 7.33
CA LEU A 34 7.90 6.58 7.95
C LEU A 34 6.80 7.51 7.40
N PHE A 35 5.62 7.45 8.02
CA PHE A 35 4.44 8.18 7.58
C PHE A 35 4.08 9.31 8.54
N LYS A 36 3.42 10.31 8.00
CA LYS A 36 2.73 11.35 8.76
C LYS A 36 1.35 11.57 8.18
N VAL A 37 0.43 12.00 9.02
CA VAL A 37 -0.86 12.51 8.57
C VAL A 37 -0.71 14.01 8.37
N ASP A 38 -0.91 14.47 7.14
CA ASP A 38 -0.90 15.89 6.81
C ASP A 38 -2.28 16.48 7.11
N GLY A 39 -2.32 17.46 8.02
CA GLY A 39 -3.53 18.12 8.47
C GLY A 39 -3.24 19.05 9.65
N GLN A 40 -4.03 20.11 9.82
CA GLN A 40 -3.79 21.18 10.82
C GLN A 40 -3.72 20.70 12.28
N SER A 41 -4.22 19.49 12.56
CA SER A 41 -4.40 18.96 13.91
C SER A 41 -3.53 17.75 14.23
N PHE A 42 -2.61 17.40 13.33
CA PHE A 42 -1.69 16.29 13.54
C PHE A 42 -0.25 16.80 13.70
N SER A 43 0.53 16.03 14.47
CA SER A 43 1.98 16.24 14.52
C SER A 43 2.59 16.05 13.14
N GLN A 44 3.37 17.04 12.68
CA GLN A 44 4.07 16.97 11.41
C GLN A 44 5.30 16.03 11.43
N GLU A 45 5.51 15.34 12.55
CA GLU A 45 6.57 14.37 12.71
C GLU A 45 6.24 13.05 12.01
N PHE A 46 7.23 12.48 11.33
CA PHE A 46 7.11 11.14 10.78
C PHE A 46 7.05 10.10 11.91
N GLN A 47 6.05 9.26 11.86
CA GLN A 47 5.88 8.15 12.79
C GLN A 47 6.32 6.84 12.13
N PHE A 48 7.02 6.02 12.91
CA PHE A 48 7.51 4.73 12.46
C PHE A 48 6.38 3.70 12.41
N GLY A 49 6.37 2.88 11.38
CA GLY A 49 5.50 1.73 11.20
C GLY A 49 6.22 0.62 10.45
N TYR A 50 5.53 -0.46 10.15
CA TYR A 50 6.08 -1.55 9.34
C TYR A 50 5.13 -1.95 8.21
N ALA A 51 5.70 -2.60 7.21
CA ALA A 51 5.00 -3.18 6.09
C ALA A 51 5.47 -4.60 5.84
N VAL A 52 4.55 -5.51 5.54
CA VAL A 52 4.86 -6.88 5.13
C VAL A 52 3.85 -7.35 4.11
N GLY A 53 4.29 -8.13 3.12
CA GLY A 53 3.38 -8.63 2.10
C GLY A 53 4.06 -9.42 1.00
N ALA A 54 3.35 -9.54 -0.12
CA ALA A 54 3.80 -10.23 -1.29
C ALA A 54 3.71 -9.32 -2.52
N PHE A 55 4.54 -9.60 -3.50
CA PHE A 55 4.54 -8.94 -4.79
C PHE A 55 4.65 -9.95 -5.92
N SER A 56 4.15 -9.57 -7.09
CA SER A 56 4.47 -10.24 -8.34
C SER A 56 5.07 -9.24 -9.32
N GLU A 57 5.98 -9.72 -10.18
CA GLU A 57 6.49 -8.94 -11.31
C GLU A 57 5.99 -9.61 -12.59
N ILE A 58 5.31 -8.83 -13.43
CA ILE A 58 4.81 -9.27 -14.75
C ILE A 58 5.54 -8.43 -15.79
N ASN A 59 6.54 -9.00 -16.44
CA ASN A 59 7.40 -8.30 -17.38
C ASN A 59 6.87 -8.48 -18.80
N PHE A 60 6.54 -7.39 -19.48
CA PHE A 60 6.14 -7.37 -20.88
C PHE A 60 7.34 -7.32 -21.82
N THR A 61 8.38 -6.61 -21.38
CA THR A 61 9.67 -6.50 -22.05
C THR A 61 10.79 -6.54 -21.00
N PRO A 62 12.07 -6.66 -21.39
CA PRO A 62 13.17 -6.56 -20.43
C PRO A 62 13.17 -5.27 -19.60
N ASN A 63 12.63 -4.18 -20.15
CA ASN A 63 12.68 -2.85 -19.56
C ASN A 63 11.34 -2.37 -18.99
N LEU A 64 10.24 -3.08 -19.26
CA LEU A 64 8.90 -2.64 -18.89
C LEU A 64 8.07 -3.80 -18.33
N GLY A 65 7.41 -3.57 -17.22
CA GLY A 65 6.49 -4.51 -16.58
C GLY A 65 5.52 -3.81 -15.66
N ILE A 66 4.72 -4.61 -14.97
CA ILE A 66 3.90 -4.17 -13.84
C ILE A 66 4.26 -4.98 -12.60
N GLN A 67 4.11 -4.36 -11.44
CA GLN A 67 4.36 -4.98 -10.14
C GLN A 67 3.15 -4.77 -9.22
N PRO A 68 2.13 -5.64 -9.31
CA PRO A 68 1.07 -5.67 -8.33
C PRO A 68 1.58 -6.26 -7.01
N GLU A 69 1.10 -5.69 -5.90
CA GLU A 69 1.48 -6.09 -4.54
C GLU A 69 0.25 -6.20 -3.65
N VAL A 70 0.37 -7.00 -2.59
CA VAL A 70 -0.58 -7.04 -1.47
C VAL A 70 0.22 -6.87 -0.20
N MET A 71 0.02 -5.75 0.49
CA MET A 71 0.83 -5.33 1.62
C MET A 71 -0.04 -5.05 2.84
N PHE A 72 0.30 -5.64 3.97
CA PHE A 72 -0.17 -5.20 5.28
C PHE A 72 0.75 -4.09 5.76
N ASN A 73 0.18 -2.92 6.05
CA ASN A 73 0.90 -1.76 6.55
C ASN A 73 0.35 -1.36 7.91
N GLN A 74 1.22 -1.22 8.89
CA GLN A 74 0.91 -0.52 10.12
C GLN A 74 1.52 0.88 10.06
N THR A 75 0.70 1.88 10.30
CA THR A 75 1.12 3.28 10.40
C THR A 75 0.72 3.82 11.76
N ASN A 76 1.64 4.46 12.45
CA ASN A 76 1.35 5.15 13.69
C ASN A 76 1.01 6.61 13.39
N TYR A 77 0.14 7.19 14.20
CA TYR A 77 -0.19 8.61 14.16
C TYR A 77 -0.16 9.22 15.55
N ARG A 78 0.03 10.54 15.60
CA ARG A 78 -0.02 11.32 16.84
C ARG A 78 -0.82 12.59 16.58
N THR A 79 -1.81 12.85 17.42
CA THR A 79 -2.54 14.12 17.38
C THR A 79 -1.64 15.24 17.92
N ALA A 80 -1.83 16.47 17.42
CA ALA A 80 -1.14 17.63 17.95
C ALA A 80 -1.66 17.97 19.36
N SER A 81 -0.84 18.68 20.14
CA SER A 81 -1.22 19.14 21.50
C SER A 81 -2.38 20.13 21.53
N SER A 82 -2.83 20.64 20.39
CA SER A 82 -3.97 21.54 20.23
C SER A 82 -5.18 20.89 19.52
N PHE A 83 -5.19 19.58 19.37
CA PHE A 83 -6.25 18.86 18.64
C PHE A 83 -7.64 19.14 19.22
N SER A 84 -7.79 19.06 20.54
CA SER A 84 -9.05 19.32 21.25
C SER A 84 -9.54 20.77 21.08
N GLN A 85 -8.64 21.73 20.96
CA GLN A 85 -8.99 23.15 20.77
C GLN A 85 -9.51 23.42 19.35
N VAL A 86 -8.90 22.76 18.34
CA VAL A 86 -9.28 22.93 16.94
C VAL A 86 -10.65 22.30 16.65
N TYR A 87 -10.94 21.15 17.22
CA TYR A 87 -12.19 20.41 16.97
C TYR A 87 -13.22 20.52 18.09
N GLN A 88 -12.94 21.28 19.16
CA GLN A 88 -13.82 21.46 20.33
C GLN A 88 -14.25 20.13 20.98
N ILE A 89 -13.39 19.11 20.90
CA ILE A 89 -13.59 17.77 21.45
C ILE A 89 -12.60 17.60 22.60
N GLY A 90 -13.08 17.51 23.83
CA GLY A 90 -12.22 17.41 25.02
C GLY A 90 -11.48 16.05 25.10
N GLY A 91 -10.23 16.06 25.57
CA GLY A 91 -9.49 14.86 25.96
C GLY A 91 -8.74 14.12 24.85
N TYR A 92 -8.55 14.71 23.67
CA TYR A 92 -7.89 14.06 22.52
C TYR A 92 -6.53 14.67 22.13
N ASP A 93 -5.91 15.45 23.02
CA ASP A 93 -4.59 16.01 22.79
C ASP A 93 -3.50 14.97 23.05
N ASP A 94 -2.47 14.96 22.18
CA ASP A 94 -1.28 14.09 22.29
C ASP A 94 -1.56 12.58 22.32
N ILE A 95 -2.67 12.15 21.69
CA ILE A 95 -3.01 10.73 21.59
C ILE A 95 -2.20 10.09 20.49
N LYS A 96 -1.60 8.95 20.82
CA LYS A 96 -0.94 8.06 19.85
C LYS A 96 -1.88 6.93 19.47
N GLY A 97 -2.02 6.67 18.19
CA GLY A 97 -2.82 5.56 17.68
C GLY A 97 -2.11 4.79 16.59
N LYS A 98 -2.69 3.65 16.23
CA LYS A 98 -2.20 2.77 15.16
C LYS A 98 -3.30 2.61 14.13
N LEU A 99 -2.92 2.70 12.87
CA LEU A 99 -3.79 2.41 11.73
C LEU A 99 -3.21 1.23 10.97
N ASN A 100 -4.02 0.20 10.82
CA ASN A 100 -3.66 -0.99 10.05
C ASN A 100 -4.36 -0.91 8.70
N TYR A 101 -3.58 -1.03 7.61
CA TYR A 101 -4.08 -0.99 6.26
C TYR A 101 -3.72 -2.26 5.51
N LEU A 102 -4.67 -2.78 4.75
CA LEU A 102 -4.36 -3.64 3.62
C LEU A 102 -4.19 -2.74 2.40
N SER A 103 -3.01 -2.74 1.79
CA SER A 103 -2.71 -1.91 0.63
C SER A 103 -2.45 -2.78 -0.59
N ILE A 104 -3.00 -2.35 -1.73
CA ILE A 104 -2.88 -3.04 -3.02
C ILE A 104 -2.28 -2.05 -4.03
N PRO A 105 -0.95 -1.88 -4.06
CA PRO A 105 -0.29 -1.11 -5.10
C PRO A 105 -0.30 -1.87 -6.43
N VAL A 106 -0.51 -1.14 -7.53
CA VAL A 106 -0.30 -1.64 -8.89
C VAL A 106 0.68 -0.69 -9.57
N LEU A 107 1.96 -1.10 -9.60
CA LEU A 107 3.05 -0.23 -10.01
C LEU A 107 3.53 -0.59 -11.42
N LEU A 108 3.69 0.42 -12.25
CA LEU A 108 4.48 0.33 -13.47
C LEU A 108 5.95 0.16 -13.05
N ASN A 109 6.62 -0.84 -13.61
CA ASN A 109 8.02 -1.14 -13.35
C ASN A 109 8.85 -0.82 -14.59
N LEU A 110 9.57 0.29 -14.55
CA LEU A 110 10.47 0.74 -15.60
C LEU A 110 11.90 0.38 -15.18
N ARG A 111 12.61 -0.38 -16.03
CA ARG A 111 14.00 -0.79 -15.80
C ARG A 111 14.93 -0.12 -16.81
N PRO A 112 15.40 1.09 -16.54
CA PRO A 112 16.33 1.76 -17.43
C PRO A 112 17.66 1.00 -17.57
N ILE A 113 18.04 0.27 -16.53
CA ILE A 113 19.19 -0.65 -16.47
C ILE A 113 18.82 -1.91 -15.67
N PRO A 114 19.49 -3.06 -15.88
CA PRO A 114 19.07 -4.34 -15.32
C PRO A 114 18.94 -4.39 -13.78
N PHE A 115 19.76 -3.61 -13.07
CA PHE A 115 19.78 -3.61 -11.61
C PHE A 115 18.94 -2.49 -10.97
N LEU A 116 18.30 -1.61 -11.75
CA LEU A 116 17.50 -0.50 -11.25
C LEU A 116 16.09 -0.54 -11.83
N SER A 117 15.09 -0.53 -10.96
CA SER A 117 13.68 -0.33 -11.30
C SER A 117 13.20 1.01 -10.77
N LEU A 118 12.45 1.73 -11.59
CA LEU A 118 11.63 2.87 -11.18
C LEU A 118 10.19 2.38 -11.11
N LEU A 119 9.57 2.58 -9.96
CA LEU A 119 8.22 2.10 -9.66
C LEU A 119 7.30 3.30 -9.50
N VAL A 120 6.19 3.35 -10.26
CA VAL A 120 5.20 4.40 -10.15
C VAL A 120 3.81 3.85 -10.42
N GLY A 121 2.82 4.26 -9.65
CA GLY A 121 1.44 3.84 -9.88
C GLY A 121 0.49 4.14 -8.73
N PRO A 122 -0.79 3.77 -8.89
CA PRO A 122 -1.79 3.90 -7.85
C PRO A 122 -1.64 2.80 -6.79
N GLN A 123 -2.12 3.12 -5.59
CA GLN A 123 -2.29 2.20 -4.47
C GLN A 123 -3.68 2.37 -3.90
N PHE A 124 -4.38 1.26 -3.72
CA PHE A 124 -5.61 1.20 -2.94
C PHE A 124 -5.29 0.80 -1.51
N GLY A 125 -5.81 1.53 -0.55
CA GLY A 125 -5.68 1.27 0.88
C GLY A 125 -7.04 0.95 1.49
N ILE A 126 -7.09 -0.06 2.34
CA ILE A 126 -8.25 -0.50 3.09
C ILE A 126 -7.88 -0.41 4.56
N LEU A 127 -8.55 0.46 5.32
CA LEU A 127 -8.39 0.52 6.77
C LEU A 127 -9.02 -0.74 7.38
N LEU A 128 -8.22 -1.47 8.14
CA LEU A 128 -8.68 -2.68 8.83
C LEU A 128 -9.18 -2.30 10.24
N ASN A 129 -10.46 -2.51 10.49
CA ASN A 129 -11.02 -2.42 11.83
C ASN A 129 -10.75 -3.72 12.60
N PRO A 130 -10.22 -3.65 13.83
CA PRO A 130 -9.91 -4.85 14.60
C PRO A 130 -11.14 -5.68 14.97
N ASP A 131 -12.33 -5.08 14.98
CA ASP A 131 -13.58 -5.71 15.41
C ASP A 131 -14.41 -6.34 14.28
N GLU A 132 -13.93 -6.28 13.04
CA GLU A 132 -14.65 -6.80 11.87
C GLU A 132 -13.85 -7.87 11.13
N HIS A 133 -14.55 -8.85 10.54
CA HIS A 133 -13.90 -9.88 9.70
C HIS A 133 -13.31 -9.28 8.43
N LEU A 134 -12.18 -9.80 7.97
CA LEU A 134 -11.43 -9.32 6.79
C LEU A 134 -12.31 -9.18 5.53
N VAL A 135 -13.30 -10.06 5.36
CA VAL A 135 -14.22 -10.05 4.21
C VAL A 135 -15.22 -8.89 4.29
N ASP A 136 -15.71 -8.58 5.48
CA ASP A 136 -16.64 -7.48 5.71
C ASP A 136 -15.90 -6.14 5.60
N ASN A 137 -14.68 -6.06 6.15
CA ASN A 137 -13.78 -4.95 5.95
C ASN A 137 -13.51 -4.69 4.46
N ALA A 138 -13.23 -5.71 3.67
CA ALA A 138 -13.00 -5.58 2.24
C ALA A 138 -14.22 -5.04 1.50
N ARG A 139 -15.43 -5.48 1.86
CA ARG A 139 -16.69 -5.08 1.22
C ARG A 139 -17.04 -3.61 1.49
N ASP A 140 -16.83 -3.14 2.71
CA ASP A 140 -17.09 -1.74 3.08
C ASP A 140 -15.96 -0.80 2.64
N ALA A 141 -14.77 -1.32 2.50
CA ALA A 141 -13.60 -0.59 2.03
C ALA A 141 -13.63 -0.21 0.55
N PHE A 142 -14.27 -1.01 -0.31
CA PHE A 142 -14.58 -0.55 -1.67
C PHE A 142 -15.48 0.70 -1.70
N LYS A 143 -16.18 0.99 -0.59
CA LYS A 143 -17.00 2.20 -0.42
C LYS A 143 -16.22 3.36 0.22
N LYS A 144 -15.15 3.07 0.98
CA LYS A 144 -14.38 4.06 1.77
C LYS A 144 -12.87 3.94 1.57
N GLY A 145 -12.42 3.27 0.49
CA GLY A 145 -11.02 3.03 0.21
C GLY A 145 -10.21 4.32 0.05
N GLU A 146 -9.01 4.32 0.59
CA GLU A 146 -8.01 5.36 0.36
C GLU A 146 -7.29 5.10 -0.96
N ILE A 147 -7.23 6.11 -1.81
CA ILE A 147 -6.42 6.08 -3.02
C ILE A 147 -5.16 6.89 -2.77
N SER A 148 -4.01 6.32 -3.12
CA SER A 148 -2.71 6.97 -3.01
C SER A 148 -1.94 6.85 -4.33
N ALA A 149 -1.04 7.79 -4.58
CA ALA A 149 -0.02 7.66 -5.60
C ALA A 149 1.29 7.18 -4.96
N VAL A 150 1.99 6.29 -5.65
CA VAL A 150 3.27 5.74 -5.21
C VAL A 150 4.32 6.01 -6.26
N GLY A 151 5.51 6.47 -5.83
CA GLY A 151 6.67 6.64 -6.69
C GLY A 151 7.95 6.28 -5.95
N GLY A 152 8.87 5.55 -6.60
CA GLY A 152 10.09 5.12 -5.94
C GLY A 152 11.08 4.41 -6.84
N ALA A 153 12.18 3.97 -6.23
CA ALA A 153 13.25 3.23 -6.89
C ALA A 153 13.55 1.93 -6.14
N GLN A 154 13.95 0.91 -6.88
CA GLN A 154 14.29 -0.41 -6.37
C GLN A 154 15.56 -0.92 -7.05
N LEU A 155 16.51 -1.36 -6.25
CA LEU A 155 17.68 -2.09 -6.70
C LEU A 155 17.35 -3.58 -6.79
N ASN A 156 17.69 -4.19 -7.91
CA ASN A 156 17.48 -5.61 -8.18
C ASN A 156 18.85 -6.35 -8.12
N LEU A 157 19.07 -7.05 -7.02
CA LEU A 157 20.31 -7.79 -6.77
C LEU A 157 20.01 -9.30 -6.81
N ALA A 158 19.97 -9.87 -8.00
CA ALA A 158 19.48 -11.23 -8.26
C ALA A 158 18.06 -11.45 -7.69
N SER A 159 17.91 -12.27 -6.64
CA SER A 159 16.63 -12.48 -5.97
C SER A 159 16.29 -11.41 -4.92
N LEU A 160 17.27 -10.66 -4.45
CA LEU A 160 17.08 -9.62 -3.46
C LEU A 160 16.63 -8.31 -4.14
N LYS A 161 15.64 -7.66 -3.57
CA LYS A 161 15.11 -6.35 -3.97
C LYS A 161 15.25 -5.39 -2.79
N LEU A 162 15.93 -4.28 -2.98
CA LEU A 162 16.04 -3.22 -1.97
C LEU A 162 15.46 -1.94 -2.56
N GLY A 163 14.53 -1.30 -1.86
CA GLY A 163 13.89 -0.12 -2.43
C GLY A 163 13.43 0.90 -1.40
N ALA A 164 13.24 2.12 -1.92
CA ALA A 164 12.61 3.20 -1.22
C ALA A 164 11.53 3.82 -2.12
N ARG A 165 10.36 4.11 -1.56
CA ARG A 165 9.25 4.72 -2.27
C ARG A 165 8.54 5.75 -1.40
N TYR A 166 7.98 6.74 -2.04
CA TYR A 166 7.12 7.72 -1.40
C TYR A 166 5.67 7.45 -1.76
N VAL A 167 4.81 7.53 -0.77
CA VAL A 167 3.36 7.33 -0.89
C VAL A 167 2.69 8.66 -0.59
N ILE A 168 1.78 9.09 -1.45
CA ILE A 168 1.00 10.32 -1.29
C ILE A 168 -0.48 9.95 -1.33
N GLY A 169 -1.18 10.11 -0.20
CA GLY A 169 -2.63 9.95 -0.14
C GLY A 169 -3.34 11.01 -0.98
N LEU A 170 -4.21 10.57 -1.88
CA LEU A 170 -5.03 11.44 -2.74
C LEU A 170 -6.43 11.61 -2.18
N SER A 171 -6.92 10.64 -1.41
CA SER A 171 -8.22 10.67 -0.75
C SER A 171 -8.15 11.43 0.56
N ASN A 172 -9.23 12.14 0.90
CA ASN A 172 -9.42 12.73 2.21
C ASN A 172 -9.85 11.63 3.21
N ILE A 173 -9.06 11.40 4.25
CA ILE A 173 -9.36 10.43 5.32
C ILE A 173 -10.15 11.04 6.48
N ASN A 174 -10.50 12.33 6.40
CA ASN A 174 -11.31 13.01 7.41
C ASN A 174 -12.78 12.54 7.33
N ASN A 175 -13.29 11.95 8.40
CA ASN A 175 -14.67 11.49 8.52
C ASN A 175 -15.48 12.34 9.51
N ILE A 176 -14.99 13.52 9.91
CA ILE A 176 -15.68 14.42 10.82
C ILE A 176 -16.71 15.24 10.04
N GLN A 177 -18.00 15.04 10.35
CA GLN A 177 -19.09 15.79 9.73
C GLN A 177 -18.96 17.28 10.05
N GLY A 178 -18.96 18.11 8.99
CA GLY A 178 -18.89 19.58 9.12
C GLY A 178 -17.47 20.15 9.12
N SER A 179 -16.44 19.37 8.86
CA SER A 179 -15.06 19.84 8.73
C SER A 179 -14.60 19.82 7.25
N ASP A 180 -14.27 20.99 6.72
CA ASP A 180 -13.67 21.14 5.37
C ASP A 180 -12.17 20.85 5.33
N VAL A 181 -11.59 20.34 6.42
CA VAL A 181 -10.16 20.06 6.53
C VAL A 181 -9.84 18.70 5.91
N ASN A 182 -8.96 18.70 4.92
CA ASN A 182 -8.47 17.49 4.28
C ASN A 182 -7.33 16.86 5.08
N TRP A 183 -7.47 15.60 5.43
CA TRP A 183 -6.39 14.81 6.02
C TRP A 183 -5.86 13.83 4.99
N ARG A 184 -4.54 13.80 4.83
CA ARG A 184 -3.87 12.93 3.86
C ARG A 184 -2.73 12.18 4.52
N ASN A 185 -2.67 10.90 4.30
CA ASN A 185 -1.55 10.07 4.75
C ASN A 185 -0.44 10.13 3.71
N GLN A 186 0.80 10.45 4.13
CA GLN A 186 1.94 10.48 3.21
C GLN A 186 3.23 10.10 3.93
N GLY A 187 4.17 9.55 3.18
CA GLY A 187 5.46 9.19 3.78
C GLY A 187 6.34 8.30 2.93
N TRP A 188 7.47 7.98 3.51
CA TRP A 188 8.47 7.09 2.93
C TRP A 188 8.22 5.65 3.38
N GLN A 189 8.46 4.72 2.46
CA GLN A 189 8.56 3.31 2.75
C GLN A 189 9.90 2.79 2.23
N ILE A 190 10.70 2.21 3.13
CA ILE A 190 11.96 1.55 2.80
C ILE A 190 11.74 0.06 2.98
N TYR A 191 12.14 -0.75 2.01
CA TYR A 191 11.83 -2.18 2.04
C TYR A 191 12.93 -3.05 1.46
N ALA A 192 12.92 -4.29 1.91
CA ALA A 192 13.62 -5.41 1.30
C ALA A 192 12.58 -6.42 0.79
N GLY A 193 12.80 -6.98 -0.38
CA GLY A 193 11.99 -8.03 -0.97
C GLY A 193 12.87 -9.20 -1.40
N PHE A 194 12.29 -10.38 -1.45
CA PHE A 194 12.95 -11.58 -1.93
C PHE A 194 12.08 -12.28 -2.96
N ARG A 195 12.63 -12.43 -4.18
CA ARG A 195 11.98 -13.17 -5.24
C ARG A 195 12.15 -14.67 -4.99
N ILE A 196 11.03 -15.38 -4.89
CA ILE A 196 10.97 -16.81 -4.58
C ILE A 196 10.93 -17.61 -5.88
N PHE A 197 10.17 -17.10 -6.85
CA PHE A 197 9.94 -17.77 -8.13
C PHE A 197 10.10 -16.80 -9.28
#